data_07630a76f7fa528c15ee0d3667ccabff
#
_entry.id   07630a76f7fa528c15ee0d3667ccabff
#
_cell.length_a   1.000
_cell.length_b   1.000
_cell.length_c   1.000
_cell.angle_alpha   90.00
_cell.angle_beta   90.00
_cell.angle_gamma   90.00
#
_symmetry.space_group_name_H-M   'P 1'
#
loop_
_entity.id
_entity.type
_entity.pdbx_description
1 polymer ?
#
loop_
_entity_poly.entity_id
_entity_poly.type
_entity_poly.pdbx_seq_one_letter_code
_entity_poly.pdbx_strand_id
1 'polypeptide(L)'
;MAAIRNERKEDFRTVEELTKKAFWNVNFPGCNEHYIVHVMRNHRDFVPELDFVIEEDNCIIGNIMYTKSKLIDESGNEKEILTFGPLSILPEYQRRGYGKQLLEHSFKKAAELGFDTIVIFGNPENYVSCGFKSCKNYNVGISKDVFPVPLLVKELKINALQGENWIYKESDVFNIKEEDAAEFDKDFEQFKKEYRLSLIHI
;
A
#
# COMPACT_ATOMS: atom_id res chain seq x y z
N MET A 1 -14.52 15.94 -12.74
CA MET A 1 -15.00 14.85 -11.84
C MET A 1 -13.95 13.75 -11.92
N ALA A 2 -13.39 13.34 -10.77
CA ALA A 2 -12.33 12.33 -10.77
C ALA A 2 -12.86 10.97 -11.28
N ALA A 3 -12.07 10.27 -12.09
CA ALA A 3 -12.34 8.95 -12.62
C ALA A 3 -11.31 7.95 -12.12
N ILE A 4 -11.73 6.73 -11.78
CA ILE A 4 -10.84 5.64 -11.38
C ILE A 4 -10.88 4.57 -12.47
N ARG A 5 -9.69 4.12 -12.89
CA ARG A 5 -9.51 3.02 -13.84
C ARG A 5 -8.28 2.20 -13.50
N ASN A 6 -8.14 1.03 -14.11
CA ASN A 6 -6.89 0.29 -14.02
C ASN A 6 -5.74 1.06 -14.70
N GLU A 7 -4.54 0.90 -14.15
CA GLU A 7 -3.29 1.39 -14.74
C GLU A 7 -3.06 0.71 -16.10
N ARG A 8 -2.47 1.43 -17.04
CA ARG A 8 -2.06 0.95 -18.36
C ARG A 8 -0.56 1.06 -18.51
N LYS A 9 0.03 0.36 -19.45
CA LYS A 9 1.48 0.42 -19.68
C LYS A 9 2.01 1.83 -19.99
N GLU A 10 1.21 2.63 -20.69
CA GLU A 10 1.52 4.03 -21.00
C GLU A 10 1.54 4.93 -19.76
N ASP A 11 0.91 4.53 -18.66
CA ASP A 11 0.86 5.28 -17.41
C ASP A 11 2.07 5.02 -16.50
N PHE A 12 2.81 3.92 -16.71
CA PHE A 12 3.82 3.41 -15.79
C PHE A 12 4.81 4.47 -15.32
N ARG A 13 5.37 5.24 -16.27
CA ARG A 13 6.31 6.30 -15.95
C ARG A 13 5.67 7.42 -15.15
N THR A 14 4.46 7.82 -15.52
CA THR A 14 3.69 8.86 -14.81
C THR A 14 3.42 8.44 -13.37
N VAL A 15 3.03 7.18 -13.15
CA VAL A 15 2.76 6.64 -11.80
C VAL A 15 4.04 6.54 -10.96
N GLU A 16 5.17 6.16 -11.55
CA GLU A 16 6.47 6.16 -10.86
C GLU A 16 6.87 7.58 -10.43
N GLU A 17 6.76 8.57 -11.32
CA GLU A 17 7.05 9.98 -11.02
C GLU A 17 6.10 10.56 -9.96
N LEU A 18 4.81 10.26 -10.06
CA LEU A 18 3.80 10.64 -9.09
C LEU A 18 4.12 10.04 -7.71
N THR A 19 4.44 8.75 -7.67
CA THR A 19 4.80 8.06 -6.42
C THR A 19 6.04 8.66 -5.80
N LYS A 20 7.08 8.94 -6.59
CA LYS A 20 8.26 9.64 -6.11
C LYS A 20 7.90 10.98 -5.47
N LYS A 21 7.08 11.81 -6.13
CA LYS A 21 6.65 13.12 -5.60
C LYS A 21 5.84 12.98 -4.31
N ALA A 22 4.96 11.97 -4.24
CA ALA A 22 4.10 11.75 -3.08
C ALA A 22 4.86 11.31 -1.82
N PHE A 23 5.94 10.52 -1.98
CA PHE A 23 6.70 9.93 -0.88
C PHE A 23 8.03 10.61 -0.58
N TRP A 24 8.47 11.57 -1.41
CA TRP A 24 9.77 12.21 -1.23
C TRP A 24 9.91 12.88 0.13
N ASN A 25 10.93 12.46 0.89
CA ASN A 25 11.20 12.93 2.27
C ASN A 25 10.04 12.67 3.25
N VAL A 26 9.17 11.68 3.00
CA VAL A 26 8.06 11.35 3.91
C VAL A 26 8.53 10.42 5.02
N ASN A 27 9.13 9.29 4.69
CA ASN A 27 9.56 8.28 5.67
C ASN A 27 11.03 8.44 6.06
N PHE A 28 11.86 8.87 5.12
CA PHE A 28 13.30 9.13 5.26
C PHE A 28 13.74 10.13 4.17
N PRO A 29 14.98 10.68 4.19
CA PRO A 29 15.48 11.57 3.15
C PRO A 29 15.54 10.87 1.78
N GLY A 30 14.68 11.25 0.85
CA GLY A 30 14.42 10.53 -0.41
C GLY A 30 13.18 9.67 -0.32
N CYS A 31 13.07 8.67 -1.18
CA CYS A 31 12.04 7.61 -1.14
C CYS A 31 12.47 6.43 -2.02
N ASN A 32 11.89 5.25 -1.75
CA ASN A 32 12.08 4.04 -2.55
C ASN A 32 10.77 3.53 -3.16
N GLU A 33 9.64 4.14 -2.82
CA GLU A 33 8.30 3.69 -3.18
C GLU A 33 8.07 3.65 -4.69
N HIS A 34 8.67 4.57 -5.46
CA HIS A 34 8.60 4.56 -6.93
C HIS A 34 9.33 3.37 -7.56
N TYR A 35 10.41 2.88 -6.92
CA TYR A 35 11.06 1.64 -7.34
C TYR A 35 10.22 0.41 -6.97
N ILE A 36 9.57 0.40 -5.81
CA ILE A 36 8.62 -0.66 -5.43
C ILE A 36 7.50 -0.76 -6.48
N VAL A 37 6.91 0.36 -6.90
CA VAL A 37 5.90 0.39 -7.98
C VAL A 37 6.44 -0.25 -9.26
N HIS A 38 7.67 0.08 -9.65
CA HIS A 38 8.30 -0.46 -10.86
C HIS A 38 8.44 -1.98 -10.81
N VAL A 39 9.03 -2.51 -9.73
CA VAL A 39 9.31 -3.95 -9.62
C VAL A 39 8.06 -4.78 -9.34
N MET A 40 7.07 -4.19 -8.68
CA MET A 40 5.83 -4.87 -8.30
C MET A 40 5.05 -5.38 -9.51
N ARG A 41 4.99 -4.63 -10.60
CA ARG A 41 4.24 -4.99 -11.82
C ARG A 41 4.67 -6.33 -12.43
N ASN A 42 5.91 -6.75 -12.20
CA ASN A 42 6.44 -8.03 -12.68
C ASN A 42 6.54 -9.09 -11.57
N HIS A 43 6.06 -8.79 -10.37
CA HIS A 43 6.16 -9.70 -9.24
C HIS A 43 5.02 -10.72 -9.24
N ARG A 44 5.30 -11.96 -8.83
CA ARG A 44 4.32 -13.07 -8.79
C ARG A 44 3.11 -12.81 -7.89
N ASP A 45 3.29 -11.98 -6.84
CA ASP A 45 2.23 -11.65 -5.88
C ASP A 45 1.41 -10.44 -6.30
N PHE A 46 1.79 -9.77 -7.39
CA PHE A 46 1.05 -8.61 -7.89
C PHE A 46 -0.36 -8.99 -8.34
N VAL A 47 -1.34 -8.13 -8.05
CA VAL A 47 -2.75 -8.32 -8.42
C VAL A 47 -3.15 -7.22 -9.41
N PRO A 48 -2.96 -7.44 -10.74
CA PRO A 48 -3.20 -6.41 -11.75
C PRO A 48 -4.65 -5.90 -11.79
N GLU A 49 -5.62 -6.72 -11.38
CA GLU A 49 -7.02 -6.32 -11.28
C GLU A 49 -7.28 -5.29 -10.18
N LEU A 50 -6.32 -5.11 -9.26
CA LEU A 50 -6.35 -4.15 -8.15
C LEU A 50 -5.28 -3.05 -8.29
N ASP A 51 -4.78 -2.85 -9.48
CA ASP A 51 -3.89 -1.76 -9.83
C ASP A 51 -4.70 -0.62 -10.44
N PHE A 52 -4.87 0.47 -9.68
CA PHE A 52 -5.74 1.57 -10.06
C PHE A 52 -5.02 2.91 -10.05
N VAL A 53 -5.38 3.73 -11.03
CA VAL A 53 -5.08 5.17 -11.05
C VAL A 53 -6.36 5.98 -10.87
N ILE A 54 -6.23 7.17 -10.29
CA ILE A 54 -7.29 8.17 -10.24
C ILE A 54 -6.88 9.37 -11.07
N GLU A 55 -7.78 9.82 -11.93
CA GLU A 55 -7.58 10.92 -12.86
C GLU A 55 -8.51 12.09 -12.53
N GLU A 56 -8.01 13.30 -12.67
CA GLU A 56 -8.80 14.52 -12.70
C GLU A 56 -8.32 15.40 -13.85
N ASP A 57 -9.25 15.93 -14.65
CA ASP A 57 -8.96 16.77 -15.82
C ASP A 57 -7.93 16.16 -16.79
N ASN A 58 -8.05 14.85 -17.05
CA ASN A 58 -7.16 14.01 -17.86
C ASN A 58 -5.72 13.88 -17.34
N CYS A 59 -5.49 14.22 -16.08
CA CYS A 59 -4.19 14.03 -15.41
C CYS A 59 -4.31 12.92 -14.35
N ILE A 60 -3.35 11.99 -14.32
CA ILE A 60 -3.24 11.02 -13.24
C ILE A 60 -2.75 11.75 -11.99
N ILE A 61 -3.54 11.71 -10.93
CA ILE A 61 -3.27 12.41 -9.67
C ILE A 61 -3.00 11.48 -8.49
N GLY A 62 -3.17 10.17 -8.68
CA GLY A 62 -2.89 9.17 -7.66
C GLY A 62 -2.98 7.76 -8.19
N ASN A 63 -2.46 6.82 -7.41
CA ASN A 63 -2.52 5.39 -7.67
C ASN A 63 -2.59 4.57 -6.39
N ILE A 64 -3.01 3.30 -6.52
CA ILE A 64 -2.96 2.27 -5.50
C ILE A 64 -2.66 0.92 -6.17
N MET A 65 -1.74 0.16 -5.58
CA MET A 65 -1.37 -1.18 -6.06
C MET A 65 -1.51 -2.21 -4.94
N TYR A 66 -1.81 -3.45 -5.31
CA TYR A 66 -2.01 -4.55 -4.38
C TYR A 66 -1.12 -5.73 -4.69
N THR A 67 -0.71 -6.41 -3.62
CA THR A 67 -0.08 -7.73 -3.66
C THR A 67 -0.86 -8.72 -2.82
N LYS A 68 -0.71 -9.99 -3.17
CA LYS A 68 -1.05 -11.09 -2.27
C LYS A 68 -0.04 -11.14 -1.14
N SER A 69 -0.53 -11.43 0.04
CA SER A 69 0.24 -11.68 1.25
C SER A 69 -0.41 -12.84 2.01
N LYS A 70 0.13 -13.24 3.14
CA LYS A 70 -0.36 -14.40 3.87
C LYS A 70 -0.54 -14.12 5.35
N LEU A 71 -1.50 -14.81 5.93
CA LEU A 71 -1.60 -15.04 7.35
C LEU A 71 -1.35 -16.52 7.62
N ILE A 72 -0.56 -16.84 8.64
CA ILE A 72 -0.23 -18.20 9.03
C ILE A 72 -0.76 -18.42 10.45
N ASP A 73 -1.60 -19.44 10.64
CA ASP A 73 -2.13 -19.81 11.97
C ASP A 73 -1.12 -20.63 12.80
N GLU A 74 -1.46 -20.93 14.04
CA GLU A 74 -0.61 -21.73 14.95
C GLU A 74 -0.40 -23.17 14.47
N SER A 75 -1.27 -23.68 13.61
CA SER A 75 -1.17 -25.02 13.01
C SER A 75 -0.34 -25.03 11.72
N GLY A 76 0.07 -23.85 11.24
CA GLY A 76 0.82 -23.69 9.99
C GLY A 76 -0.06 -23.60 8.74
N ASN A 77 -1.38 -23.49 8.87
CA ASN A 77 -2.24 -23.27 7.72
C ASN A 77 -2.08 -21.83 7.22
N GLU A 78 -2.05 -21.69 5.90
CA GLU A 78 -1.91 -20.39 5.24
C GLU A 78 -3.27 -19.88 4.75
N LYS A 79 -3.54 -18.59 5.01
CA LYS A 79 -4.66 -17.86 4.45
C LYS A 79 -4.11 -16.76 3.54
N GLU A 80 -4.46 -16.80 2.25
CA GLU A 80 -4.13 -15.74 1.32
C GLU A 80 -4.97 -14.49 1.63
N ILE A 81 -4.30 -13.35 1.70
CA ILE A 81 -4.90 -12.04 1.95
C ILE A 81 -4.29 -11.01 1.01
N LEU A 82 -4.74 -9.77 1.09
CA LEU A 82 -4.17 -8.64 0.36
C LEU A 82 -3.35 -7.73 1.27
N THR A 83 -2.31 -7.15 0.67
CA THR A 83 -1.61 -5.95 1.14
C THR A 83 -1.64 -4.92 0.02
N PHE A 84 -1.84 -3.64 0.32
CA PHE A 84 -1.62 -2.58 -0.65
C PHE A 84 -0.46 -1.69 -0.23
N GLY A 85 0.18 -1.15 -1.23
CA GLY A 85 1.22 -0.14 -1.13
C GLY A 85 2.12 -0.18 -2.37
N PRO A 86 2.53 1.01 -2.82
CA PRO A 86 2.15 2.30 -2.27
C PRO A 86 0.72 2.74 -2.66
N LEU A 87 0.13 3.59 -1.82
CA LEU A 87 -1.01 4.44 -2.15
C LEU A 87 -0.50 5.87 -2.25
N SER A 88 -0.49 6.41 -3.45
CA SER A 88 0.08 7.71 -3.73
C SER A 88 -0.98 8.70 -4.19
N ILE A 89 -0.90 9.93 -3.70
CA ILE A 89 -1.65 11.08 -4.22
C ILE A 89 -0.66 12.22 -4.38
N LEU A 90 -0.66 12.88 -5.53
CA LEU A 90 0.17 14.07 -5.77
C LEU A 90 0.00 15.10 -4.63
N PRO A 91 1.09 15.71 -4.13
CA PRO A 91 1.03 16.60 -2.97
C PRO A 91 -0.05 17.69 -3.06
N GLU A 92 -0.23 18.30 -4.24
CA GLU A 92 -1.21 19.34 -4.50
C GLU A 92 -2.68 18.86 -4.48
N TYR A 93 -2.89 17.53 -4.55
CA TYR A 93 -4.21 16.89 -4.50
C TYR A 93 -4.49 16.17 -3.19
N GLN A 94 -3.52 16.13 -2.27
CA GLN A 94 -3.70 15.50 -0.95
C GLN A 94 -4.76 16.20 -0.09
N ARG A 95 -5.31 15.47 0.88
CA ARG A 95 -6.33 15.95 1.84
C ARG A 95 -7.66 16.40 1.18
N ARG A 96 -7.91 16.02 -0.07
CA ARG A 96 -9.17 16.29 -0.81
C ARG A 96 -10.04 15.04 -0.97
N GLY A 97 -9.71 13.94 -0.30
CA GLY A 97 -10.50 12.70 -0.32
C GLY A 97 -10.19 11.73 -1.46
N TYR A 98 -9.26 12.00 -2.35
CA TYR A 98 -8.92 11.12 -3.47
C TYR A 98 -8.36 9.77 -3.03
N GLY A 99 -7.50 9.73 -2.02
CA GLY A 99 -7.00 8.47 -1.45
C GLY A 99 -8.12 7.61 -0.89
N LYS A 100 -9.11 8.22 -0.23
CA LYS A 100 -10.30 7.50 0.25
C LYS A 100 -11.13 6.92 -0.89
N GLN A 101 -11.31 7.68 -1.98
CA GLN A 101 -12.03 7.21 -3.17
C GLN A 101 -11.34 5.99 -3.80
N LEU A 102 -9.99 6.02 -3.94
CA LEU A 102 -9.20 4.86 -4.41
C LEU A 102 -9.39 3.64 -3.50
N LEU A 103 -9.29 3.83 -2.18
CA LEU A 103 -9.48 2.76 -1.20
C LEU A 103 -10.88 2.16 -1.28
N GLU A 104 -11.95 2.98 -1.29
CA GLU A 104 -13.33 2.49 -1.35
C GLU A 104 -13.61 1.72 -2.65
N HIS A 105 -13.09 2.22 -3.78
CA HIS A 105 -13.18 1.53 -5.07
C HIS A 105 -12.45 0.19 -5.04
N SER A 106 -11.21 0.16 -4.58
CA SER A 106 -10.38 -1.03 -4.54
C SER A 106 -10.90 -2.09 -3.56
N PHE A 107 -11.46 -1.69 -2.40
CA PHE A 107 -12.07 -2.64 -1.45
C PHE A 107 -13.26 -3.37 -2.05
N LYS A 108 -14.11 -2.65 -2.79
CA LYS A 108 -15.24 -3.25 -3.50
C LYS A 108 -14.73 -4.28 -4.51
N LYS A 109 -13.73 -3.89 -5.31
CA LYS A 109 -13.15 -4.78 -6.32
C LYS A 109 -12.45 -5.99 -5.70
N ALA A 110 -11.71 -5.81 -4.61
CA ALA A 110 -11.07 -6.90 -3.87
C ALA A 110 -12.10 -7.92 -3.34
N ALA A 111 -13.23 -7.44 -2.79
CA ALA A 111 -14.32 -8.31 -2.35
C ALA A 111 -14.98 -9.07 -3.52
N GLU A 112 -15.16 -8.42 -4.69
CA GLU A 112 -15.67 -9.07 -5.91
C GLU A 112 -14.73 -10.19 -6.41
N LEU A 113 -13.41 -10.03 -6.21
CA LEU A 113 -12.40 -11.04 -6.54
C LEU A 113 -12.33 -12.18 -5.50
N GLY A 114 -13.10 -12.07 -4.42
CA GLY A 114 -13.18 -13.11 -3.37
C GLY A 114 -12.23 -12.91 -2.19
N PHE A 115 -11.46 -11.85 -2.15
CA PHE A 115 -10.63 -11.54 -0.99
C PHE A 115 -11.51 -11.04 0.18
N ASP A 116 -11.16 -11.48 1.37
CA ASP A 116 -11.93 -11.18 2.58
C ASP A 116 -11.17 -10.34 3.61
N THR A 117 -9.85 -10.15 3.44
CA THR A 117 -8.99 -9.49 4.42
C THR A 117 -7.87 -8.68 3.72
N ILE A 118 -7.60 -7.51 4.28
CA ILE A 118 -6.48 -6.66 3.90
C ILE A 118 -5.65 -6.36 5.16
N VAL A 119 -4.33 -6.52 5.08
CA VAL A 119 -3.38 -6.16 6.13
C VAL A 119 -2.33 -5.23 5.56
N ILE A 120 -2.03 -4.15 6.27
CA ILE A 120 -1.05 -3.14 5.84
C ILE A 120 -0.18 -2.65 6.99
N PHE A 121 0.99 -2.14 6.65
CA PHE A 121 1.72 -1.21 7.50
C PHE A 121 1.37 0.23 7.10
N GLY A 122 0.87 1.03 8.04
CA GLY A 122 0.50 2.41 7.77
C GLY A 122 0.21 3.22 9.03
N ASN A 123 0.21 4.56 8.89
CA ASN A 123 -0.19 5.42 9.99
C ASN A 123 -1.70 5.25 10.26
N PRO A 124 -2.12 4.85 11.47
CA PRO A 124 -3.54 4.66 11.82
C PRO A 124 -4.43 5.86 11.48
N GLU A 125 -3.93 7.09 11.65
CA GLU A 125 -4.68 8.31 11.36
C GLU A 125 -5.19 8.40 9.92
N ASN A 126 -4.49 7.77 8.98
CA ASN A 126 -4.86 7.77 7.57
C ASN A 126 -5.90 6.71 7.22
N TYR A 127 -6.02 5.62 8.01
CA TYR A 127 -6.77 4.42 7.59
C TYR A 127 -7.93 4.04 8.50
N VAL A 128 -7.98 4.51 9.76
CA VAL A 128 -9.09 4.20 10.69
C VAL A 128 -10.44 4.66 10.12
N SER A 129 -10.48 5.84 9.49
CA SER A 129 -11.70 6.34 8.83
C SER A 129 -12.16 5.51 7.63
N CYS A 130 -11.28 4.66 7.09
CA CYS A 130 -11.58 3.71 6.02
C CYS A 130 -11.91 2.30 6.53
N GLY A 131 -12.06 2.15 7.86
CA GLY A 131 -12.47 0.91 8.53
C GLY A 131 -11.35 -0.04 8.89
N PHE A 132 -10.09 0.39 8.83
CA PHE A 132 -8.98 -0.36 9.42
C PHE A 132 -9.00 -0.26 10.94
N LYS A 133 -8.55 -1.33 11.58
CA LYS A 133 -8.36 -1.43 13.04
C LYS A 133 -6.99 -1.96 13.35
N SER A 134 -6.56 -1.77 14.60
CA SER A 134 -5.30 -2.37 15.09
C SER A 134 -5.29 -3.88 14.84
N CYS A 135 -4.16 -4.39 14.41
CA CYS A 135 -3.90 -5.82 14.21
C CYS A 135 -4.20 -6.66 15.47
N LYS A 136 -4.01 -6.07 16.66
CA LYS A 136 -4.31 -6.69 17.95
C LYS A 136 -5.80 -7.08 18.10
N ASN A 137 -6.71 -6.33 17.47
CA ASN A 137 -8.15 -6.63 17.52
C ASN A 137 -8.51 -7.93 16.80
N TYR A 138 -7.60 -8.45 15.98
CA TYR A 138 -7.77 -9.64 15.16
C TYR A 138 -6.72 -10.72 15.46
N ASN A 139 -5.93 -10.54 16.52
CA ASN A 139 -4.79 -11.42 16.84
C ASN A 139 -3.80 -11.61 15.66
N VAL A 140 -3.60 -10.57 14.85
CA VAL A 140 -2.65 -10.58 13.73
C VAL A 140 -1.35 -9.92 14.18
N GLY A 141 -0.30 -10.70 14.36
CA GLY A 141 1.04 -10.25 14.74
C GLY A 141 2.07 -10.42 13.62
N ILE A 142 3.26 -9.87 13.80
CA ILE A 142 4.44 -10.16 12.94
C ILE A 142 5.23 -11.37 13.43
N SER A 143 5.03 -11.72 14.70
CA SER A 143 5.47 -12.92 15.37
C SER A 143 4.56 -13.15 16.56
N LYS A 144 4.76 -14.26 17.29
CA LYS A 144 3.95 -14.57 18.49
C LYS A 144 3.97 -13.38 19.47
N ASP A 145 2.78 -12.92 19.84
CA ASP A 145 2.53 -11.84 20.80
C ASP A 145 3.15 -10.47 20.44
N VAL A 146 3.56 -10.25 19.19
CA VAL A 146 4.12 -8.98 18.72
C VAL A 146 3.14 -8.29 17.76
N PHE A 147 2.49 -7.23 18.24
CA PHE A 147 1.45 -6.47 17.54
C PHE A 147 1.90 -5.02 17.31
N PRO A 148 2.60 -4.72 16.21
CA PRO A 148 3.06 -3.35 15.93
C PRO A 148 1.89 -2.37 15.77
N VAL A 149 2.04 -1.17 16.31
CA VAL A 149 1.02 -0.10 16.19
C VAL A 149 0.66 0.21 14.73
N PRO A 150 1.63 0.30 13.78
CA PRO A 150 1.32 0.59 12.39
C PRO A 150 0.76 -0.61 11.60
N LEU A 151 0.71 -1.82 12.19
CA LEU A 151 0.09 -2.96 11.52
C LEU A 151 -1.42 -2.89 11.68
N LEU A 152 -2.11 -2.70 10.56
CA LEU A 152 -3.55 -2.46 10.50
C LEU A 152 -4.23 -3.55 9.68
N VAL A 153 -5.44 -3.92 10.10
CA VAL A 153 -6.26 -4.96 9.48
C VAL A 153 -7.62 -4.40 9.12
N LYS A 154 -8.12 -4.79 7.95
CA LYS A 154 -9.49 -4.58 7.51
C LYS A 154 -10.07 -5.88 7.01
N GLU A 155 -11.14 -6.35 7.65
CA GLU A 155 -11.98 -7.40 7.10
C GLU A 155 -12.92 -6.81 6.03
N LEU A 156 -12.91 -7.38 4.84
CA LEU A 156 -13.89 -7.10 3.77
C LEU A 156 -15.13 -7.98 3.94
N LYS A 157 -14.96 -9.15 4.59
CA LYS A 157 -16.04 -10.04 5.00
C LYS A 157 -16.03 -10.17 6.53
N ILE A 158 -17.17 -9.98 7.14
CA ILE A 158 -17.31 -10.04 8.60
C ILE A 158 -16.87 -11.40 9.14
N ASN A 159 -16.05 -11.39 10.21
CA ASN A 159 -15.53 -12.57 10.88
C ASN A 159 -14.60 -13.45 10.01
N ALA A 160 -13.92 -12.86 9.03
CA ALA A 160 -12.95 -13.58 8.19
C ALA A 160 -11.75 -14.14 8.96
N LEU A 161 -11.40 -13.52 10.11
CA LEU A 161 -10.25 -13.87 10.95
C LEU A 161 -10.64 -14.40 12.33
N GLN A 162 -11.91 -14.75 12.56
CA GLN A 162 -12.42 -15.08 13.88
C GLN A 162 -11.81 -16.40 14.41
N GLY A 163 -11.35 -16.35 15.65
CA GLY A 163 -11.00 -17.52 16.45
C GLY A 163 -9.56 -17.99 16.35
N GLU A 164 -8.73 -17.38 15.51
CA GLU A 164 -7.34 -17.79 15.28
C GLU A 164 -6.33 -16.71 15.71
N ASN A 165 -5.10 -17.15 15.99
CA ASN A 165 -3.93 -16.30 16.12
C ASN A 165 -3.14 -16.38 14.81
N TRP A 166 -2.83 -15.22 14.24
CA TRP A 166 -2.24 -15.12 12.93
C TRP A 166 -0.85 -14.46 12.96
N ILE A 167 0.06 -15.01 12.17
CA ILE A 167 1.34 -14.35 11.83
C ILE A 167 1.26 -13.82 10.41
N TYR A 168 1.37 -12.51 10.28
CA TYR A 168 1.41 -11.84 8.99
C TYR A 168 2.73 -12.06 8.28
N LYS A 169 2.65 -12.40 7.01
CA LYS A 169 3.78 -12.52 6.08
C LYS A 169 3.52 -11.68 4.84
N GLU A 170 4.27 -10.61 4.75
CA GLU A 170 4.25 -9.69 3.62
C GLU A 170 4.87 -10.32 2.37
N SER A 171 4.50 -9.83 1.19
CA SER A 171 5.17 -10.21 -0.06
C SER A 171 6.63 -9.77 -0.05
N ASP A 172 7.50 -10.59 -0.61
CA ASP A 172 8.93 -10.30 -0.72
C ASP A 172 9.27 -9.16 -1.71
N VAL A 173 8.30 -8.67 -2.48
CA VAL A 173 8.45 -7.49 -3.35
C VAL A 173 8.83 -6.22 -2.58
N PHE A 174 8.47 -6.13 -1.30
CA PHE A 174 8.83 -4.99 -0.45
C PHE A 174 10.27 -5.06 0.09
N ASN A 175 10.94 -6.21 -0.03
CA ASN A 175 12.34 -6.41 0.36
C ASN A 175 13.29 -5.98 -0.77
N ILE A 176 13.22 -4.70 -1.16
CA ILE A 176 14.09 -4.15 -2.20
C ILE A 176 15.49 -3.86 -1.66
N LYS A 177 16.48 -3.89 -2.55
CA LYS A 177 17.82 -3.43 -2.23
C LYS A 177 17.92 -1.92 -2.43
N GLU A 178 18.46 -1.22 -1.44
CA GLU A 178 18.63 0.25 -1.51
C GLU A 178 19.49 0.68 -2.70
N GLU A 179 20.49 -0.14 -3.06
CA GLU A 179 21.38 0.12 -4.20
C GLU A 179 20.62 0.11 -5.53
N ASP A 180 19.72 -0.86 -5.72
CA ASP A 180 18.89 -0.96 -6.93
C ASP A 180 17.89 0.20 -7.03
N ALA A 181 17.29 0.59 -5.90
CA ALA A 181 16.41 1.74 -5.84
C ALA A 181 17.14 3.06 -6.13
N ALA A 182 18.38 3.20 -5.61
CA ALA A 182 19.20 4.38 -5.86
C ALA A 182 19.68 4.46 -7.33
N GLU A 183 19.95 3.33 -7.97
CA GLU A 183 20.29 3.29 -9.39
C GLU A 183 19.08 3.69 -10.25
N PHE A 184 17.92 3.10 -9.96
CA PHE A 184 16.66 3.43 -10.64
C PHE A 184 16.29 4.92 -10.50
N ASP A 185 16.54 5.51 -9.33
CA ASP A 185 16.23 6.91 -9.04
C ASP A 185 17.01 7.91 -9.91
N LYS A 186 18.14 7.52 -10.49
CA LYS A 186 18.94 8.40 -11.35
C LYS A 186 18.22 8.86 -12.62
N ASP A 187 17.26 8.05 -13.10
CA ASP A 187 16.48 8.34 -14.30
C ASP A 187 15.33 9.32 -14.04
N PHE A 188 15.18 9.78 -12.80
CA PHE A 188 14.10 10.69 -12.39
C PHE A 188 14.62 12.08 -12.05
N GLU A 189 13.72 13.06 -12.04
CA GLU A 189 14.02 14.40 -11.53
C GLU A 189 14.59 14.32 -10.11
N GLN A 190 15.72 14.98 -9.88
CA GLN A 190 16.40 14.92 -8.59
C GLN A 190 15.90 16.01 -7.66
N PHE A 191 15.39 15.64 -6.50
CA PHE A 191 14.94 16.54 -5.46
C PHE A 191 15.93 16.58 -4.30
N LYS A 192 15.94 17.68 -3.55
CA LYS A 192 16.77 17.79 -2.34
C LYS A 192 16.31 16.80 -1.26
N LYS A 193 17.25 15.99 -0.76
CA LYS A 193 17.00 15.09 0.37
C LYS A 193 17.04 15.87 1.67
N GLU A 194 15.99 15.78 2.48
CA GLU A 194 15.86 16.50 3.74
C GLU A 194 15.15 15.65 4.79
N TYR A 195 15.59 15.79 6.05
CA TYR A 195 14.82 15.27 7.19
C TYR A 195 13.65 16.22 7.49
N ARG A 196 12.42 15.71 7.46
CA ARG A 196 11.26 16.45 7.94
C ARG A 196 11.03 16.18 9.42
N LEU A 197 11.09 17.19 10.28
CA LEU A 197 10.88 17.08 11.72
C LEU A 197 9.49 16.55 12.12
N SER A 198 8.51 16.60 11.22
CA SER A 198 7.17 16.03 11.43
C SER A 198 7.11 14.50 11.48
N LEU A 199 8.22 13.82 11.17
CA LEU A 199 8.32 12.35 11.18
C LEU A 199 8.82 11.80 12.52
N ILE A 200 9.21 12.67 13.47
CA ILE A 200 9.58 12.29 14.83
C ILE A 200 8.33 12.38 15.72
N HIS A 201 7.32 11.58 15.44
CA HIS A 201 6.32 11.20 16.41
C HIS A 201 6.57 9.74 16.79
N ILE A 202 7.29 9.66 17.90
CA ILE A 202 7.53 8.47 18.73
C ILE A 202 6.25 7.69 18.97
#